data_9b857e8fb1d7d6d8b6169f58fb66e9a6
#
_entry.id   9b857e8fb1d7d6d8b6169f58fb66e9a6
#
_cell.length_a   1.000
_cell.length_b   1.000
_cell.length_c   1.000
_cell.angle_alpha   90.00
_cell.angle_beta   90.00
_cell.angle_gamma   90.00
#
_symmetry.space_group_name_H-M   'P 1'
#
loop_
_entity.id
_entity.type
_entity.pdbx_description
1 polymer ?
#
loop_
_entity_poly.entity_id
_entity_poly.type
_entity_poly.pdbx_seq_one_letter_code
_entity_poly.pdbx_strand_id
1 'polypeptide(L)'
;DDGKTWSKPINITEQVKDPSWYFLLQGPGRGITMQDGTLVFPIQFIDSTRVPNAGIMYSKDRGETWKIHNYARTNTTEAQVAEVEPGVLMLNMRDNRGGSRAVSTTKDFGKTWTEHPSSRKALQEPVCMASLISVKAKDNALNKDILLFSNPNTVKGRHHITIKASLDGGITWLPEHQVMLDEGEGWGYSCLTMI
;
A
#
# COMPACT_ATOMS: atom_id res chain seq x y z
N ASP A 1 -16.35 1.06 -21.77
CA ASP A 1 -16.17 2.04 -22.84
C ASP A 1 -14.91 2.91 -22.67
N ASP A 2 -13.98 2.44 -21.85
CA ASP A 2 -12.65 3.05 -21.58
C ASP A 2 -12.74 4.50 -21.09
N GLY A 3 -13.71 4.78 -20.22
CA GLY A 3 -13.88 6.10 -19.60
C GLY A 3 -14.57 7.15 -20.48
N LYS A 4 -15.20 6.74 -21.59
CA LYS A 4 -16.00 7.64 -22.43
C LYS A 4 -17.29 8.06 -21.75
N THR A 5 -17.85 7.18 -20.91
CA THR A 5 -19.02 7.49 -20.09
C THR A 5 -18.81 6.99 -18.65
N TRP A 6 -19.45 7.64 -17.72
CA TRP A 6 -19.39 7.30 -16.30
C TRP A 6 -20.80 7.16 -15.73
N SER A 7 -21.01 6.15 -14.90
CA SER A 7 -22.23 6.04 -14.10
C SER A 7 -22.32 7.18 -13.09
N LYS A 8 -23.51 7.36 -12.51
CA LYS A 8 -23.60 8.22 -11.32
C LYS A 8 -22.73 7.65 -10.20
N PRO A 9 -22.10 8.51 -9.38
CA PRO A 9 -21.31 8.03 -8.23
C PRO A 9 -22.22 7.28 -7.25
N ILE A 10 -21.68 6.18 -6.69
CA ILE A 10 -22.33 5.38 -5.66
C ILE A 10 -21.72 5.78 -4.31
N ASN A 11 -22.55 6.23 -3.39
CA ASN A 11 -22.09 6.55 -2.03
C ASN A 11 -22.00 5.26 -1.20
N ILE A 12 -20.79 4.89 -0.82
CA ILE A 12 -20.51 3.70 -0.01
C ILE A 12 -20.18 4.02 1.47
N THR A 13 -20.32 5.27 1.89
CA THR A 13 -19.91 5.73 3.23
C THR A 13 -20.53 4.90 4.33
N GLU A 14 -21.82 4.62 4.26
CA GLU A 14 -22.53 3.81 5.28
C GLU A 14 -22.07 2.35 5.35
N GLN A 15 -21.47 1.84 4.27
CA GLN A 15 -20.92 0.48 4.23
C GLN A 15 -19.57 0.36 4.94
N VAL A 16 -18.77 1.44 4.91
CA VAL A 16 -17.35 1.36 5.25
C VAL A 16 -16.93 2.25 6.41
N LYS A 17 -17.61 3.37 6.66
CA LYS A 17 -17.22 4.32 7.70
C LYS A 17 -18.00 4.05 8.98
N ASP A 18 -17.30 3.67 10.05
CA ASP A 18 -17.88 3.66 11.39
C ASP A 18 -18.31 5.09 11.78
N PRO A 19 -19.55 5.28 12.30
CA PRO A 19 -20.04 6.60 12.72
C PRO A 19 -19.15 7.31 13.75
N SER A 20 -18.41 6.55 14.57
CA SER A 20 -17.48 7.08 15.57
C SER A 20 -16.17 7.61 14.98
N TRP A 21 -15.86 7.32 13.72
CA TRP A 21 -14.64 7.80 13.07
C TRP A 21 -14.79 9.25 12.61
N TYR A 22 -13.83 10.07 12.95
CA TYR A 22 -13.77 11.45 12.47
C TYR A 22 -13.45 11.57 11.00
N PHE A 23 -12.67 10.60 10.49
CA PHE A 23 -12.10 10.64 9.16
C PHE A 23 -11.96 9.23 8.59
N LEU A 24 -12.24 9.06 7.31
CA LEU A 24 -11.90 7.89 6.51
C LEU A 24 -11.48 8.39 5.12
N LEU A 25 -10.31 7.97 4.66
CA LEU A 25 -9.79 8.27 3.32
C LEU A 25 -9.29 6.98 2.66
N GLN A 26 -9.68 6.79 1.42
CA GLN A 26 -9.07 5.86 0.51
C GLN A 26 -7.95 6.59 -0.25
N GLY A 27 -6.70 6.16 -0.08
CA GLY A 27 -5.54 6.76 -0.74
C GLY A 27 -4.68 7.66 0.18
N PRO A 28 -3.68 8.35 -0.40
CA PRO A 28 -3.27 8.28 -1.82
C PRO A 28 -2.74 6.89 -2.17
N GLY A 29 -2.71 6.58 -3.45
CA GLY A 29 -2.28 5.31 -3.96
C GLY A 29 -3.36 4.63 -4.80
N ARG A 30 -3.10 3.40 -5.18
CA ARG A 30 -4.00 2.63 -6.05
C ARG A 30 -4.61 1.45 -5.31
N GLY A 31 -5.80 1.06 -5.75
CA GLY A 31 -6.36 -0.25 -5.46
C GLY A 31 -5.75 -1.33 -6.35
N ILE A 32 -6.01 -2.57 -5.98
CA ILE A 32 -5.63 -3.76 -6.76
C ILE A 32 -6.86 -4.63 -6.99
N THR A 33 -6.79 -5.43 -8.05
CA THR A 33 -7.64 -6.61 -8.22
C THR A 33 -6.81 -7.83 -7.90
N MET A 34 -7.24 -8.62 -6.92
CA MET A 34 -6.60 -9.89 -6.57
C MET A 34 -6.81 -10.96 -7.64
N GLN A 35 -6.07 -12.05 -7.56
CA GLN A 35 -6.20 -13.17 -8.51
C GLN A 35 -7.60 -13.81 -8.51
N ASP A 36 -8.30 -13.76 -7.38
CA ASP A 36 -9.68 -14.24 -7.24
C ASP A 36 -10.76 -13.24 -7.67
N GLY A 37 -10.34 -12.06 -8.18
CA GLY A 37 -11.23 -10.98 -8.60
C GLY A 37 -11.66 -10.03 -7.50
N THR A 38 -11.25 -10.23 -6.25
CA THR A 38 -11.53 -9.31 -5.14
C THR A 38 -10.85 -7.96 -5.37
N LEU A 39 -11.62 -6.89 -5.24
CA LEU A 39 -11.10 -5.51 -5.28
C LEU A 39 -10.63 -5.11 -3.89
N VAL A 40 -9.43 -4.53 -3.79
CA VAL A 40 -8.86 -4.08 -2.51
C VAL A 40 -8.27 -2.69 -2.66
N PHE A 41 -8.59 -1.79 -1.71
CA PHE A 41 -7.97 -0.46 -1.60
C PHE A 41 -7.32 -0.28 -0.24
N PRO A 42 -6.14 0.35 -0.16
CA PRO A 42 -5.60 0.83 1.10
C PRO A 42 -6.45 1.98 1.61
N ILE A 43 -6.62 2.05 2.92
CA ILE A 43 -7.34 3.12 3.60
C ILE A 43 -6.56 3.65 4.79
N GLN A 44 -6.92 4.85 5.22
CA GLN A 44 -6.55 5.39 6.52
C GLN A 44 -7.79 6.01 7.18
N PHE A 45 -7.88 5.88 8.49
CA PHE A 45 -8.97 6.46 9.26
C PHE A 45 -8.47 7.01 10.60
N ILE A 46 -9.26 7.89 11.19
CA ILE A 46 -9.02 8.47 12.53
C ILE A 46 -10.25 8.21 13.37
N ASP A 47 -10.08 7.49 14.45
CA ASP A 47 -11.11 7.19 15.44
C ASP A 47 -11.12 8.17 16.61
N SER A 48 -11.83 7.83 17.67
CA SER A 48 -11.96 8.63 18.89
C SER A 48 -10.62 8.90 19.60
N THR A 49 -9.60 8.08 19.38
CA THR A 49 -8.26 8.27 19.94
C THR A 49 -7.47 9.42 19.28
N ARG A 50 -7.96 9.92 18.14
CA ARG A 50 -7.29 10.93 17.30
C ARG A 50 -5.96 10.45 16.69
N VAL A 51 -5.63 9.20 16.81
CA VAL A 51 -4.46 8.59 16.18
C VAL A 51 -4.85 7.99 14.83
N PRO A 52 -4.14 8.29 13.74
CA PRO A 52 -4.44 7.70 12.44
C PRO A 52 -4.06 6.21 12.39
N ASN A 53 -4.85 5.45 11.67
CA ASN A 53 -4.71 4.01 11.52
C ASN A 53 -4.83 3.63 10.04
N ALA A 54 -3.91 2.83 9.51
CA ALA A 54 -4.00 2.31 8.15
C ALA A 54 -4.55 0.89 8.13
N GLY A 55 -5.32 0.59 7.10
CA GLY A 55 -5.95 -0.69 6.87
C GLY A 55 -6.31 -0.88 5.39
N ILE A 56 -7.25 -1.76 5.14
CA ILE A 56 -7.79 -1.99 3.79
C ILE A 56 -9.32 -2.00 3.80
N MET A 57 -9.91 -1.62 2.67
CA MET A 57 -11.28 -1.97 2.33
C MET A 57 -11.28 -2.90 1.11
N TYR A 58 -12.28 -3.78 1.02
CA TYR A 58 -12.38 -4.75 -0.05
C TYR A 58 -13.81 -5.01 -0.49
N SER A 59 -13.96 -5.47 -1.74
CA SER A 59 -15.21 -5.92 -2.34
C SER A 59 -14.99 -7.25 -3.03
N LYS A 60 -15.90 -8.21 -2.84
CA LYS A 60 -15.92 -9.53 -3.49
C LYS A 60 -16.97 -9.65 -4.59
N ASP A 61 -17.72 -8.61 -4.83
CA ASP A 61 -18.87 -8.55 -5.74
C ASP A 61 -18.73 -7.41 -6.74
N ARG A 62 -17.50 -7.15 -7.20
CA ARG A 62 -17.17 -6.13 -8.22
C ARG A 62 -17.56 -4.70 -7.83
N GLY A 63 -17.52 -4.38 -6.54
CA GLY A 63 -17.77 -3.02 -6.05
C GLY A 63 -19.22 -2.75 -5.63
N GLU A 64 -20.09 -3.75 -5.64
CA GLU A 64 -21.48 -3.61 -5.14
C GLU A 64 -21.49 -3.38 -3.63
N THR A 65 -20.72 -4.20 -2.88
CA THR A 65 -20.58 -4.03 -1.43
C THR A 65 -19.12 -3.95 -1.02
N TRP A 66 -18.87 -3.15 0.02
CA TRP A 66 -17.53 -2.90 0.56
C TRP A 66 -17.47 -3.18 2.04
N LYS A 67 -16.31 -3.68 2.50
CA LYS A 67 -16.08 -4.03 3.91
C LYS A 67 -14.72 -3.54 4.36
N ILE A 68 -14.64 -3.17 5.64
CA ILE A 68 -13.42 -2.88 6.39
C ILE A 68 -13.45 -3.76 7.64
N HIS A 69 -12.28 -4.20 8.09
CA HIS A 69 -12.10 -4.88 9.37
C HIS A 69 -11.14 -4.08 10.27
N ASN A 70 -10.13 -4.71 10.82
CA ASN A 70 -9.20 -4.06 11.74
C ASN A 70 -8.11 -3.27 10.99
N TYR A 71 -7.53 -2.27 11.64
CA TYR A 71 -6.32 -1.63 11.15
C TYR A 71 -5.10 -2.55 11.27
N ALA A 72 -4.11 -2.34 10.39
CA ALA A 72 -2.88 -3.11 10.40
C ALA A 72 -1.90 -2.61 11.46
N ARG A 73 -1.83 -1.30 11.66
CA ARG A 73 -0.98 -0.66 12.64
C ARG A 73 -1.48 0.74 12.96
N THR A 74 -1.42 1.10 14.24
CA THR A 74 -1.74 2.46 14.70
C THR A 74 -0.61 3.43 14.41
N ASN A 75 -0.94 4.73 14.34
CA ASN A 75 -0.04 5.82 14.01
C ASN A 75 0.64 5.66 12.64
N THR A 76 -0.14 5.15 11.69
CA THR A 76 0.21 5.01 10.28
C THR A 76 -0.84 5.66 9.41
N THR A 77 -0.45 6.07 8.21
CA THR A 77 -1.31 6.79 7.28
C THR A 77 -1.25 6.17 5.88
N GLU A 78 -0.91 6.95 4.90
CA GLU A 78 -0.84 6.61 3.47
C GLU A 78 -0.16 5.26 3.23
N ALA A 79 -0.89 4.31 2.67
CA ALA A 79 -0.44 2.95 2.50
C ALA A 79 -0.58 2.47 1.06
N GLN A 80 0.16 1.42 0.73
CA GLN A 80 0.05 0.70 -0.52
C GLN A 80 -0.25 -0.77 -0.23
N VAL A 81 -1.12 -1.37 -1.03
CA VAL A 81 -1.46 -2.78 -0.92
C VAL A 81 -0.95 -3.55 -2.13
N ALA A 82 -0.44 -4.76 -1.91
CA ALA A 82 -0.06 -5.71 -2.96
C ALA A 82 -0.46 -7.13 -2.57
N GLU A 83 -0.90 -7.94 -3.53
CA GLU A 83 -1.04 -9.38 -3.34
C GLU A 83 0.33 -10.02 -3.59
N VAL A 84 0.97 -10.50 -2.52
CA VAL A 84 2.33 -11.06 -2.55
C VAL A 84 2.35 -12.56 -2.82
N GLU A 85 1.34 -13.27 -2.36
CA GLU A 85 1.04 -14.68 -2.67
C GLU A 85 -0.47 -14.79 -2.90
N PRO A 86 -0.98 -15.85 -3.55
CA PRO A 86 -2.42 -16.03 -3.72
C PRO A 86 -3.18 -15.93 -2.39
N GLY A 87 -4.05 -14.93 -2.28
CA GLY A 87 -4.84 -14.66 -1.07
C GLY A 87 -4.08 -13.99 0.07
N VAL A 88 -2.80 -13.64 -0.08
CA VAL A 88 -2.01 -12.94 0.93
C VAL A 88 -1.78 -11.48 0.52
N LEU A 89 -2.31 -10.58 1.30
CA LEU A 89 -2.15 -9.14 1.10
C LEU A 89 -1.05 -8.59 2.00
N MET A 90 -0.14 -7.80 1.41
CA MET A 90 0.82 -6.98 2.12
C MET A 90 0.34 -5.53 2.11
N LEU A 91 0.34 -4.89 3.27
CA LEU A 91 0.11 -3.47 3.42
C LEU A 91 1.41 -2.79 3.86
N ASN A 92 1.92 -1.91 3.01
CA ASN A 92 3.13 -1.11 3.25
C ASN A 92 2.71 0.32 3.59
N MET A 93 2.97 0.74 4.82
CA MET A 93 2.38 1.92 5.45
C MET A 93 3.43 3.00 5.71
N ARG A 94 3.06 4.26 5.47
CA ARG A 94 3.75 5.42 6.00
C ARG A 94 3.61 5.41 7.52
N ASP A 95 4.72 5.27 8.23
CA ASP A 95 4.74 5.28 9.69
C ASP A 95 5.10 6.68 10.22
N ASN A 96 4.18 7.31 10.93
CA ASN A 96 4.38 8.66 11.47
C ASN A 96 5.48 8.73 12.53
N ARG A 97 5.99 7.59 12.98
CA ARG A 97 7.17 7.52 13.86
C ARG A 97 8.47 7.77 13.10
N GLY A 98 8.42 7.72 11.77
CA GLY A 98 9.55 7.99 10.88
C GLY A 98 10.62 6.91 10.86
N GLY A 99 11.63 7.14 10.01
CA GLY A 99 12.81 6.32 9.85
C GLY A 99 12.65 5.12 8.92
N SER A 100 11.52 4.43 8.95
CA SER A 100 11.28 3.26 8.08
C SER A 100 9.79 2.95 7.91
N ARG A 101 9.45 2.30 6.80
CA ARG A 101 8.09 1.84 6.49
C ARG A 101 7.63 0.79 7.50
N ALA A 102 6.38 0.85 7.90
CA ALA A 102 5.72 -0.25 8.59
C ALA A 102 5.08 -1.19 7.55
N VAL A 103 5.22 -2.48 7.75
CA VAL A 103 4.72 -3.50 6.82
C VAL A 103 4.00 -4.60 7.60
N SER A 104 2.79 -4.94 7.18
CA SER A 104 1.99 -6.03 7.74
C SER A 104 1.36 -6.86 6.63
N THR A 105 1.04 -8.11 6.92
CA THR A 105 0.33 -9.01 6.02
C THR A 105 -0.97 -9.52 6.63
N THR A 106 -1.93 -9.86 5.77
CA THR A 106 -3.20 -10.48 6.15
C THR A 106 -3.59 -11.55 5.14
N LYS A 107 -4.28 -12.60 5.62
CA LYS A 107 -4.87 -13.68 4.81
C LYS A 107 -6.40 -13.71 4.90
N ASP A 108 -6.98 -12.81 5.66
CA ASP A 108 -8.40 -12.77 6.01
C ASP A 108 -9.03 -11.39 5.84
N PHE A 109 -8.46 -10.60 4.88
CA PHE A 109 -8.91 -9.25 4.53
C PHE A 109 -8.87 -8.27 5.70
N GLY A 110 -7.86 -8.38 6.57
CA GLY A 110 -7.64 -7.46 7.67
C GLY A 110 -8.42 -7.76 8.94
N LYS A 111 -9.02 -8.95 9.08
CA LYS A 111 -9.52 -9.40 10.38
C LYS A 111 -8.37 -9.60 11.36
N THR A 112 -7.29 -10.20 10.87
CA THR A 112 -6.02 -10.33 11.60
C THR A 112 -4.86 -9.83 10.75
N TRP A 113 -3.84 -9.30 11.42
CA TRP A 113 -2.63 -8.79 10.80
C TRP A 113 -1.40 -9.39 11.47
N THR A 114 -0.42 -9.73 10.66
CA THR A 114 0.92 -10.17 11.11
C THR A 114 1.96 -9.15 10.68
N GLU A 115 2.78 -8.68 11.61
CA GLU A 115 3.90 -7.79 11.26
C GLU A 115 4.90 -8.54 10.37
N HIS A 116 5.22 -7.94 9.22
CA HIS A 116 6.15 -8.54 8.26
C HIS A 116 7.60 -8.42 8.76
N PRO A 117 8.50 -9.39 8.49
CA PRO A 117 9.90 -9.35 8.95
C PRO A 117 10.67 -8.08 8.55
N SER A 118 10.35 -7.48 7.40
CA SER A 118 10.97 -6.24 6.93
C SER A 118 10.44 -4.97 7.59
N SER A 119 9.34 -5.08 8.35
CA SER A 119 8.69 -3.92 8.97
C SER A 119 9.64 -3.16 9.86
N ARG A 120 9.69 -1.83 9.70
CA ARG A 120 10.52 -0.89 10.46
C ARG A 120 12.04 -1.14 10.33
N LYS A 121 12.49 -1.89 9.29
CA LYS A 121 13.90 -2.28 9.13
C LYS A 121 14.44 -2.05 7.71
N ALA A 122 13.72 -2.54 6.69
CA ALA A 122 14.29 -2.71 5.36
C ALA A 122 14.09 -1.52 4.41
N LEU A 123 13.05 -0.71 4.63
CA LEU A 123 12.69 0.39 3.75
C LEU A 123 12.72 1.70 4.54
N GLN A 124 13.84 2.42 4.46
CA GLN A 124 13.93 3.75 5.07
C GLN A 124 12.97 4.74 4.39
N GLU A 125 12.43 5.68 5.19
CA GLU A 125 11.53 6.71 4.70
C GLU A 125 11.55 7.99 5.55
N PRO A 126 11.29 9.16 4.95
CA PRO A 126 11.22 10.43 5.64
C PRO A 126 9.77 10.83 5.99
N VAL A 127 8.94 9.91 6.47
CA VAL A 127 7.50 10.12 6.67
C VAL A 127 6.84 10.64 5.39
N CYS A 128 6.87 9.82 4.34
CA CYS A 128 6.34 10.17 3.03
C CYS A 128 5.55 8.98 2.44
N MET A 129 4.60 9.28 1.58
CA MET A 129 3.92 8.29 0.75
C MET A 129 4.93 7.59 -0.17
N ALA A 130 4.67 6.35 -0.51
CA ALA A 130 5.46 5.52 -1.41
C ALA A 130 4.57 4.78 -2.40
N SER A 131 5.16 4.10 -3.36
CA SER A 131 4.45 3.21 -4.28
C SER A 131 4.97 1.78 -4.15
N LEU A 132 4.07 0.81 -4.16
CA LEU A 132 4.37 -0.62 -4.14
C LEU A 132 3.53 -1.33 -5.19
N ILE A 133 4.18 -2.16 -6.01
CA ILE A 133 3.49 -3.05 -6.96
C ILE A 133 4.07 -4.46 -6.89
N SER A 134 3.21 -5.46 -7.11
CA SER A 134 3.61 -6.84 -7.36
C SER A 134 3.64 -7.07 -8.87
N VAL A 135 4.76 -7.60 -9.36
CA VAL A 135 4.95 -7.97 -10.78
C VAL A 135 5.11 -9.48 -10.85
N LYS A 136 4.23 -10.12 -11.60
CA LYS A 136 4.20 -11.59 -11.69
C LYS A 136 5.33 -12.12 -12.57
N ALA A 137 5.75 -13.36 -12.32
CA ALA A 137 6.83 -14.04 -13.04
C ALA A 137 6.66 -13.96 -14.56
N LYS A 138 5.44 -14.14 -15.06
CA LYS A 138 5.11 -14.09 -16.48
C LYS A 138 5.25 -12.70 -17.12
N ASP A 139 5.29 -11.65 -16.32
CA ASP A 139 5.28 -10.24 -16.74
C ASP A 139 6.66 -9.59 -16.58
N ASN A 140 7.72 -10.38 -16.33
CA ASN A 140 9.09 -9.86 -16.22
C ASN A 140 10.13 -10.88 -16.70
N ALA A 141 11.30 -10.36 -17.09
CA ALA A 141 12.38 -11.16 -17.65
C ALA A 141 13.09 -12.11 -16.66
N LEU A 142 12.88 -11.91 -15.35
CA LEU A 142 13.47 -12.75 -14.32
C LEU A 142 12.71 -14.06 -14.09
N ASN A 143 11.51 -14.19 -14.66
CA ASN A 143 10.59 -15.31 -14.45
C ASN A 143 10.36 -15.62 -12.96
N LYS A 144 10.26 -14.59 -12.14
CA LYS A 144 10.01 -14.65 -10.69
C LYS A 144 8.96 -13.61 -10.29
N ASP A 145 8.13 -13.93 -9.31
CA ASP A 145 7.30 -12.90 -8.68
C ASP A 145 8.21 -11.94 -7.92
N ILE A 146 8.07 -10.64 -8.19
CA ILE A 146 8.87 -9.59 -7.59
C ILE A 146 7.99 -8.48 -7.04
N LEU A 147 8.49 -7.76 -6.05
CA LEU A 147 7.91 -6.51 -5.60
C LEU A 147 8.78 -5.35 -6.06
N LEU A 148 8.15 -4.31 -6.61
CA LEU A 148 8.81 -3.03 -6.87
C LEU A 148 8.27 -1.99 -5.91
N PHE A 149 9.18 -1.23 -5.33
CA PHE A 149 8.87 -0.17 -4.38
C PHE A 149 9.58 1.12 -4.77
N SER A 150 8.90 2.26 -4.69
CA SER A 150 9.50 3.57 -4.99
C SER A 150 9.16 4.58 -3.91
N ASN A 151 10.19 5.28 -3.43
CA ASN A 151 10.07 6.35 -2.44
C ASN A 151 11.30 7.27 -2.43
N PRO A 152 11.25 8.40 -1.70
CA PRO A 152 12.46 9.10 -1.26
C PRO A 152 13.29 8.16 -0.35
N ASN A 153 14.47 7.76 -0.80
CA ASN A 153 15.32 6.79 -0.10
C ASN A 153 16.19 7.47 0.97
N THR A 154 15.54 8.13 1.92
CA THR A 154 16.16 8.91 2.99
C THR A 154 15.37 8.75 4.28
N VAL A 155 15.94 9.15 5.40
CA VAL A 155 15.23 9.23 6.70
C VAL A 155 14.75 10.65 7.01
N LYS A 156 15.27 11.66 6.28
CA LYS A 156 14.93 13.07 6.46
C LYS A 156 15.01 13.80 5.12
N GLY A 157 14.07 14.69 4.86
CA GLY A 157 13.93 15.35 3.55
C GLY A 157 13.31 14.41 2.50
N ARG A 158 12.97 14.95 1.34
CA ARG A 158 12.34 14.18 0.25
C ARG A 158 13.20 14.29 -1.00
N HIS A 159 14.28 13.52 -1.03
CA HIS A 159 15.25 13.46 -2.12
C HIS A 159 15.67 12.00 -2.36
N HIS A 160 16.53 11.74 -3.33
CA HIS A 160 17.00 10.39 -3.70
C HIS A 160 15.84 9.46 -4.04
N ILE A 161 14.96 9.90 -4.96
CA ILE A 161 13.86 9.06 -5.44
C ILE A 161 14.44 7.79 -6.05
N THR A 162 14.11 6.64 -5.45
CA THR A 162 14.72 5.36 -5.78
C THR A 162 13.64 4.31 -6.02
N ILE A 163 13.81 3.52 -7.09
CA ILE A 163 13.07 2.26 -7.28
C ILE A 163 13.91 1.13 -6.70
N LYS A 164 13.26 0.25 -5.97
CA LYS A 164 13.86 -0.93 -5.32
C LYS A 164 13.07 -2.16 -5.73
N ALA A 165 13.79 -3.28 -5.94
CA ALA A 165 13.16 -4.57 -6.18
C ALA A 165 13.46 -5.54 -5.03
N SER A 166 12.45 -6.33 -4.67
CA SER A 166 12.57 -7.48 -3.78
C SER A 166 12.21 -8.75 -4.53
N LEU A 167 13.05 -9.77 -4.40
CA LEU A 167 12.90 -11.07 -5.05
C LEU A 167 12.47 -12.18 -4.07
N ASP A 168 12.15 -11.80 -2.84
CA ASP A 168 11.88 -12.71 -1.72
C ASP A 168 10.63 -12.31 -0.92
N GLY A 169 9.62 -11.76 -1.59
CA GLY A 169 8.36 -11.37 -0.97
C GLY A 169 8.45 -10.13 -0.07
N GLY A 170 9.46 -9.27 -0.30
CA GLY A 170 9.62 -8.02 0.47
C GLY A 170 10.46 -8.17 1.73
N ILE A 171 11.12 -9.30 1.94
CA ILE A 171 12.00 -9.52 3.11
C ILE A 171 13.26 -8.69 2.97
N THR A 172 13.92 -8.76 1.79
CA THR A 172 15.12 -7.98 1.50
C THR A 172 14.94 -7.04 0.30
N TRP A 173 15.68 -5.95 0.32
CA TRP A 173 15.71 -4.91 -0.71
C TRP A 173 17.18 -4.52 -0.94
N LEU A 174 17.91 -5.43 -1.60
CA LEU A 174 19.36 -5.35 -1.73
C LEU A 174 19.81 -4.15 -2.56
N PRO A 175 20.98 -3.52 -2.25
CA PRO A 175 21.47 -2.36 -2.99
C PRO A 175 21.62 -2.60 -4.49
N GLU A 176 22.06 -3.79 -4.91
CA GLU A 176 22.19 -4.18 -6.32
C GLU A 176 20.85 -4.28 -7.07
N HIS A 177 19.73 -4.29 -6.35
CA HIS A 177 18.38 -4.27 -6.91
C HIS A 177 17.72 -2.88 -6.76
N GLN A 178 18.52 -1.82 -6.74
CA GLN A 178 18.03 -0.45 -6.59
C GLN A 178 18.51 0.43 -7.72
N VAL A 179 17.63 1.32 -8.19
CA VAL A 179 17.93 2.33 -9.18
C VAL A 179 17.50 3.68 -8.64
N MET A 180 18.45 4.56 -8.40
CA MET A 180 18.16 5.94 -8.06
C MET A 180 17.78 6.69 -9.34
N LEU A 181 16.64 7.36 -9.33
CA LEU A 181 16.10 8.12 -10.44
C LEU A 181 16.48 9.59 -10.39
N ASP A 182 16.48 10.16 -9.18
CA ASP A 182 16.70 11.58 -8.96
C ASP A 182 17.29 11.80 -7.56
N GLU A 183 18.39 12.56 -7.49
CA GLU A 183 19.05 12.95 -6.24
C GLU A 183 18.44 14.22 -5.63
N GLY A 184 17.77 15.03 -6.45
CA GLY A 184 17.26 16.34 -6.07
C GLY A 184 16.16 16.31 -5.04
N GLU A 185 15.95 17.43 -4.38
CA GLU A 185 14.80 17.62 -3.50
C GLU A 185 13.50 17.69 -4.30
N GLY A 186 12.45 17.06 -3.77
CA GLY A 186 11.13 17.00 -4.39
C GLY A 186 10.01 16.78 -3.38
N TRP A 187 8.81 16.58 -3.89
CA TRP A 187 7.63 16.37 -3.05
C TRP A 187 7.41 14.90 -2.66
N GLY A 188 8.16 13.96 -3.28
CA GLY A 188 7.91 12.53 -3.16
C GLY A 188 6.61 12.13 -3.89
N TYR A 189 5.84 11.19 -3.33
CA TYR A 189 4.56 10.71 -3.89
C TYR A 189 4.73 10.06 -5.27
N SER A 190 5.77 9.23 -5.41
CA SER A 190 6.00 8.44 -6.62
C SER A 190 4.86 7.45 -6.88
N CYS A 191 4.63 7.13 -8.15
CA CYS A 191 3.62 6.15 -8.56
C CYS A 191 4.21 5.21 -9.60
N LEU A 192 4.18 3.91 -9.32
CA LEU A 192 4.58 2.85 -10.22
C LEU A 192 3.36 2.24 -10.90
N THR A 193 3.49 1.92 -12.18
CA THR A 193 2.51 1.14 -12.94
C THR A 193 3.23 0.24 -13.93
N MET A 194 2.58 -0.87 -14.30
CA MET A 194 2.99 -1.70 -15.44
C MET A 194 2.23 -1.25 -16.68
N ILE A 195 2.91 -1.32 -17.81
CA ILE A 195 2.39 -1.01 -19.14
C ILE A 195 2.49 -2.23 -20.04
#